data_5d7709f472e09d4cef9e141d42f2b177
#
_entry.id   5d7709f472e09d4cef9e141d42f2b177
#
_cell.length_a   1.000
_cell.length_b   1.000
_cell.length_c   1.000
_cell.angle_alpha   90.00
_cell.angle_beta   90.00
_cell.angle_gamma   90.00
#
_symmetry.space_group_name_H-M   'P 1'
#
loop_
_entity.id
_entity.type
_entity.pdbx_description
1 polymer ?
#
loop_
_entity_poly.entity_id
_entity_poly.type
_entity_poly.pdbx_seq_one_letter_code
_entity_poly.pdbx_strand_id
1 'polypeptide(L)'
;MYLDQLLHWVSESSLEAAVLLASEWVHDEQGMIRKDLSDVFVSNDAVFAAARRSAKLLPGVAIHPARPDALDELERCVAEGAVLLKLLPCVQNVDCNRPKYKYFWTRLAEAGLPFLAHTGGEFFVRSCRNDLKSPRCLELPLECGVNVIAAHCGTRALPWDGDHFEEFLEMRKRFPNFYGDLAALSHITHLKSLERLRDEPERLLHGTDYPVVTAVFPSWLKGWIDRETMLQLRAIPNPLEKKVQLTRALGFPERVFTDLWELLPKAAQQRWLQASAAIVGRLGQAP
;
A
#
# COMPACT_ATOMS: atom_id res chain seq x y z
N MET A 1 8.56 -18.64 10.76
CA MET A 1 8.06 -17.91 11.95
C MET A 1 7.34 -16.62 11.58
N TYR A 2 7.94 -15.56 11.01
CA TYR A 2 7.21 -14.33 10.65
C TYR A 2 6.14 -14.55 9.55
N LEU A 3 6.50 -15.19 8.44
CA LEU A 3 5.57 -15.49 7.36
C LEU A 3 4.42 -16.41 7.80
N ASP A 4 4.68 -17.38 8.66
CA ASP A 4 3.63 -18.28 9.16
C ASP A 4 2.64 -17.53 10.06
N GLN A 5 3.13 -16.57 10.85
CA GLN A 5 2.27 -15.67 11.63
C GLN A 5 1.43 -14.78 10.73
N LEU A 6 2.01 -14.22 9.66
CA LEU A 6 1.26 -13.39 8.68
C LEU A 6 0.18 -14.24 7.98
N LEU A 7 0.51 -15.44 7.54
CA LEU A 7 -0.45 -16.37 6.95
C LEU A 7 -1.59 -16.69 7.90
N HIS A 8 -1.28 -16.92 9.18
CA HIS A 8 -2.30 -17.11 10.22
C HIS A 8 -3.20 -15.86 10.35
N TRP A 9 -2.61 -14.66 10.48
CA TRP A 9 -3.41 -13.43 10.58
C TRP A 9 -4.30 -13.19 9.36
N VAL A 10 -3.81 -13.44 8.16
CA VAL A 10 -4.60 -13.31 6.92
C VAL A 10 -5.72 -14.34 6.88
N SER A 11 -5.48 -15.60 7.27
CA SER A 11 -6.51 -16.64 7.27
C SER A 11 -7.65 -16.36 8.25
N GLU A 12 -7.31 -15.84 9.44
CA GLU A 12 -8.25 -15.53 10.53
C GLU A 12 -8.91 -14.13 10.38
N SER A 13 -8.53 -13.34 9.40
CA SER A 13 -9.16 -12.04 9.16
C SER A 13 -10.37 -12.15 8.25
N SER A 14 -11.25 -11.15 8.33
CA SER A 14 -12.38 -10.98 7.40
C SER A 14 -11.97 -10.51 6.00
N LEU A 15 -10.67 -10.29 5.75
CA LEU A 15 -10.15 -9.94 4.43
C LEU A 15 -10.26 -11.13 3.48
N GLU A 16 -10.74 -10.89 2.28
CA GLU A 16 -10.74 -11.89 1.19
C GLU A 16 -9.34 -12.10 0.63
N ALA A 17 -8.57 -11.01 0.50
CA ALA A 17 -7.17 -11.04 0.09
C ALA A 17 -6.38 -9.87 0.70
N ALA A 18 -5.06 -10.02 0.75
CA ALA A 18 -4.12 -8.98 1.16
C ALA A 18 -2.94 -8.91 0.19
N VAL A 19 -2.49 -7.71 -0.15
CA VAL A 19 -1.28 -7.53 -0.97
C VAL A 19 -0.06 -7.57 -0.07
N LEU A 20 0.83 -8.51 -0.33
CA LEU A 20 2.15 -8.62 0.31
C LEU A 20 3.16 -7.82 -0.50
N LEU A 21 3.89 -6.93 0.15
CA LEU A 21 4.73 -5.95 -0.52
C LEU A 21 6.20 -6.34 -0.48
N ALA A 22 6.87 -6.25 -1.64
CA ALA A 22 8.32 -6.24 -1.75
C ALA A 22 8.89 -4.87 -1.32
N SER A 23 10.20 -4.81 -1.09
CA SER A 23 10.93 -3.56 -0.84
C SER A 23 12.25 -3.57 -1.60
N GLU A 24 12.47 -2.56 -2.43
CA GLU A 24 13.66 -2.44 -3.26
C GLU A 24 14.82 -1.79 -2.46
N TRP A 25 16.04 -2.00 -2.94
CA TRP A 25 17.22 -1.29 -2.46
C TRP A 25 17.15 0.21 -2.79
N VAL A 26 17.91 0.99 -2.04
CA VAL A 26 18.27 2.36 -2.48
C VAL A 26 19.20 2.25 -3.68
N HIS A 27 18.95 3.06 -4.72
CA HIS A 27 19.83 3.19 -5.86
C HIS A 27 20.32 4.64 -5.99
N ASP A 28 21.54 4.80 -6.53
CA ASP A 28 22.00 6.12 -6.92
C ASP A 28 21.41 6.53 -8.30
N GLU A 29 21.81 7.71 -8.77
CA GLU A 29 21.30 8.26 -10.04
C GLU A 29 21.75 7.46 -11.28
N GLN A 30 22.80 6.66 -11.16
CA GLN A 30 23.32 5.77 -12.18
C GLN A 30 22.69 4.37 -12.13
N GLY A 31 21.81 4.12 -11.16
CA GLY A 31 21.14 2.84 -10.97
C GLY A 31 21.96 1.81 -10.19
N MET A 32 23.04 2.22 -9.55
CA MET A 32 23.86 1.34 -8.72
C MET A 32 23.25 1.18 -7.33
N ILE A 33 23.24 -0.05 -6.83
CA ILE A 33 22.69 -0.39 -5.51
C ILE A 33 23.54 0.24 -4.40
N ARG A 34 22.90 0.93 -3.46
CA ARG A 34 23.47 1.54 -2.27
C ARG A 34 23.03 0.80 -1.01
N LYS A 35 23.61 -0.38 -0.78
CA LYS A 35 23.31 -1.22 0.42
C LYS A 35 23.61 -0.49 1.72
N ASP A 36 24.61 0.39 1.71
CA ASP A 36 24.98 1.24 2.86
C ASP A 36 23.90 2.24 3.29
N LEU A 37 22.95 2.53 2.39
CA LEU A 37 21.81 3.42 2.63
C LEU A 37 20.47 2.68 2.78
N SER A 38 20.48 1.36 2.60
CA SER A 38 19.26 0.54 2.55
C SER A 38 19.04 -0.17 3.87
N ASP A 39 18.01 0.21 4.62
CA ASP A 39 17.66 -0.42 5.89
C ASP A 39 16.79 -1.67 5.72
N VAL A 40 16.02 -1.75 4.63
CA VAL A 40 15.08 -2.85 4.35
C VAL A 40 15.16 -3.26 2.88
N PHE A 41 15.20 -4.57 2.66
CA PHE A 41 15.07 -5.18 1.34
C PHE A 41 14.25 -6.46 1.41
N VAL A 42 13.25 -6.60 0.54
CA VAL A 42 12.47 -7.83 0.33
C VAL A 42 12.36 -8.04 -1.18
N SER A 43 12.96 -9.12 -1.67
CA SER A 43 12.98 -9.41 -3.11
C SER A 43 11.59 -9.74 -3.66
N ASN A 44 11.36 -9.46 -4.94
CA ASN A 44 10.15 -9.86 -5.65
C ASN A 44 9.97 -11.37 -5.60
N ASP A 45 11.03 -12.15 -5.74
CA ASP A 45 10.99 -13.63 -5.68
C ASP A 45 10.52 -14.15 -4.31
N ALA A 46 10.93 -13.50 -3.21
CA ALA A 46 10.45 -13.83 -1.87
C ALA A 46 8.95 -13.57 -1.72
N VAL A 47 8.46 -12.46 -2.29
CA VAL A 47 7.03 -12.12 -2.30
C VAL A 47 6.23 -13.10 -3.15
N PHE A 48 6.70 -13.46 -4.35
CA PHE A 48 6.05 -14.50 -5.17
C PHE A 48 6.03 -15.86 -4.47
N ALA A 49 7.15 -16.25 -3.84
CA ALA A 49 7.22 -17.51 -3.07
C ALA A 49 6.22 -17.52 -1.90
N ALA A 50 6.10 -16.39 -1.19
CA ALA A 50 5.13 -16.26 -0.11
C ALA A 50 3.67 -16.25 -0.60
N ALA A 51 3.38 -15.54 -1.68
CA ALA A 51 2.04 -15.47 -2.28
C ALA A 51 1.54 -16.86 -2.76
N ARG A 52 2.44 -17.71 -3.26
CA ARG A 52 2.10 -19.11 -3.61
C ARG A 52 1.64 -19.97 -2.44
N ARG A 53 1.88 -19.56 -1.18
CA ARG A 53 1.46 -20.31 0.02
C ARG A 53 0.00 -20.11 0.41
N SER A 54 -0.67 -19.06 -0.10
CA SER A 54 -2.07 -18.77 0.21
C SER A 54 -2.73 -18.01 -0.93
N ALA A 55 -3.91 -18.45 -1.36
CA ALA A 55 -4.73 -17.72 -2.32
C ALA A 55 -5.17 -16.33 -1.81
N LYS A 56 -5.15 -16.11 -0.51
CA LYS A 56 -5.43 -14.80 0.09
C LYS A 56 -4.26 -13.81 -0.01
N LEU A 57 -3.07 -14.24 -0.45
CA LEU A 57 -1.91 -13.35 -0.64
C LEU A 57 -1.70 -13.01 -2.11
N LEU A 58 -1.66 -11.72 -2.40
CA LEU A 58 -1.40 -11.18 -3.73
C LEU A 58 -0.01 -10.53 -3.78
N PRO A 59 0.79 -10.75 -4.84
CA PRO A 59 2.16 -10.25 -4.89
C PRO A 59 2.22 -8.78 -5.33
N GLY A 60 2.64 -7.89 -4.44
CA GLY A 60 3.05 -6.51 -4.73
C GLY A 60 4.56 -6.43 -4.87
N VAL A 61 5.04 -6.00 -6.02
CA VAL A 61 6.47 -5.98 -6.37
C VAL A 61 7.11 -4.62 -6.13
N ALA A 62 8.44 -4.59 -6.07
CA ALA A 62 9.21 -3.35 -5.99
C ALA A 62 10.30 -3.37 -7.06
N ILE A 63 10.36 -2.30 -7.87
CA ILE A 63 11.31 -2.16 -8.96
C ILE A 63 11.75 -0.70 -9.02
N HIS A 64 13.02 -0.43 -8.74
CA HIS A 64 13.54 0.92 -8.84
C HIS A 64 13.71 1.31 -10.31
N PRO A 65 13.13 2.44 -10.80
CA PRO A 65 13.15 2.77 -12.22
C PRO A 65 14.54 3.16 -12.76
N ALA A 66 15.54 3.38 -11.90
CA ALA A 66 16.91 3.60 -12.29
C ALA A 66 17.71 2.30 -12.54
N ARG A 67 17.18 1.14 -12.19
CA ARG A 67 17.87 -0.14 -12.47
C ARG A 67 18.12 -0.31 -13.97
N PRO A 68 19.28 -0.83 -14.37
CA PRO A 68 19.55 -1.11 -15.79
C PRO A 68 18.55 -2.09 -16.41
N ASP A 69 18.03 -3.03 -15.62
CA ASP A 69 17.09 -4.08 -16.00
C ASP A 69 15.64 -3.78 -15.59
N ALA A 70 15.29 -2.51 -15.26
CA ALA A 70 13.99 -2.14 -14.70
C ALA A 70 12.80 -2.62 -15.56
N LEU A 71 12.90 -2.54 -16.88
CA LEU A 71 11.85 -2.96 -17.79
C LEU A 71 11.76 -4.47 -17.91
N ASP A 72 12.87 -5.16 -18.00
CA ASP A 72 12.90 -6.64 -18.05
C ASP A 72 12.32 -7.23 -16.77
N GLU A 73 12.69 -6.65 -15.62
CA GLU A 73 12.14 -7.06 -14.33
C GLU A 73 10.64 -6.75 -14.23
N LEU A 74 10.16 -5.62 -14.77
CA LEU A 74 8.73 -5.30 -14.83
C LEU A 74 7.97 -6.34 -15.65
N GLU A 75 8.44 -6.67 -16.85
CA GLU A 75 7.80 -7.70 -17.71
C GLU A 75 7.79 -9.06 -17.03
N ARG A 76 8.89 -9.46 -16.39
CA ARG A 76 8.96 -10.70 -15.60
C ARG A 76 7.92 -10.71 -14.48
N CYS A 77 7.85 -9.64 -13.69
CA CYS A 77 6.91 -9.55 -12.58
C CYS A 77 5.45 -9.57 -13.05
N VAL A 78 5.13 -8.90 -14.16
CA VAL A 78 3.80 -8.95 -14.79
C VAL A 78 3.44 -10.37 -15.20
N ALA A 79 4.36 -11.07 -15.88
CA ALA A 79 4.16 -12.45 -16.31
C ALA A 79 3.95 -13.40 -15.11
N GLU A 80 4.66 -13.19 -14.00
CA GLU A 80 4.48 -13.98 -12.76
C GLU A 80 3.21 -13.62 -11.97
N GLY A 81 2.55 -12.51 -12.30
CA GLY A 81 1.26 -12.14 -11.70
C GLY A 81 1.31 -11.08 -10.63
N ALA A 82 2.29 -10.20 -10.70
CA ALA A 82 2.30 -8.98 -9.88
C ALA A 82 0.96 -8.23 -9.97
N VAL A 83 0.49 -7.70 -8.84
CA VAL A 83 -0.78 -6.97 -8.78
C VAL A 83 -0.60 -5.47 -8.61
N LEU A 84 0.52 -5.01 -8.06
CA LEU A 84 0.88 -3.59 -7.94
C LEU A 84 2.39 -3.43 -7.79
N LEU A 85 2.87 -2.20 -8.06
CA LEU A 85 4.23 -1.75 -7.76
C LEU A 85 4.23 -0.98 -6.44
N LYS A 86 5.17 -1.28 -5.53
CA LYS A 86 5.42 -0.51 -4.29
C LYS A 86 6.78 0.16 -4.34
N LEU A 87 6.83 1.46 -4.08
CA LEU A 87 8.08 2.18 -3.82
C LEU A 87 7.93 3.15 -2.64
N LEU A 88 9.07 3.49 -2.05
CA LEU A 88 9.22 4.52 -1.03
C LEU A 88 10.13 5.62 -1.58
N PRO A 89 9.59 6.61 -2.32
CA PRO A 89 10.38 7.62 -3.03
C PRO A 89 11.45 8.30 -2.15
N CYS A 90 11.07 8.75 -0.96
CA CYS A 90 11.98 9.43 -0.04
C CYS A 90 13.05 8.51 0.58
N VAL A 91 12.77 7.22 0.72
CA VAL A 91 13.70 6.21 1.28
C VAL A 91 14.62 5.67 0.19
N GLN A 92 14.05 5.29 -0.96
CA GLN A 92 14.75 4.59 -2.04
C GLN A 92 15.42 5.53 -3.05
N ASN A 93 15.38 6.85 -2.82
CA ASN A 93 15.92 7.88 -3.71
C ASN A 93 15.27 7.87 -5.12
N VAL A 94 13.94 7.67 -5.17
CA VAL A 94 13.19 7.66 -6.43
C VAL A 94 12.50 9.01 -6.64
N ASP A 95 13.13 9.90 -7.39
CA ASP A 95 12.45 11.08 -7.92
C ASP A 95 11.58 10.67 -9.12
N CYS A 96 10.30 10.37 -8.86
CA CYS A 96 9.39 9.83 -9.86
C CYS A 96 9.15 10.81 -11.04
N ASN A 97 9.36 12.11 -10.84
CA ASN A 97 9.16 13.14 -11.86
C ASN A 97 10.33 13.29 -12.86
N ARG A 98 11.40 12.49 -12.70
CA ARG A 98 12.51 12.57 -13.67
C ARG A 98 12.07 12.11 -15.05
N PRO A 99 12.26 12.94 -16.10
CA PRO A 99 11.83 12.62 -17.46
C PRO A 99 12.39 11.30 -18.00
N LYS A 100 13.59 10.89 -17.53
CA LYS A 100 14.21 9.61 -17.92
C LYS A 100 13.39 8.39 -17.52
N TYR A 101 12.47 8.50 -16.53
CA TYR A 101 11.61 7.40 -16.08
C TYR A 101 10.25 7.35 -16.79
N LYS A 102 9.97 8.30 -17.72
CA LYS A 102 8.68 8.35 -18.43
C LYS A 102 8.36 7.02 -19.11
N TYR A 103 9.33 6.40 -19.74
CA TYR A 103 9.13 5.12 -20.42
C TYR A 103 8.75 4.00 -19.44
N PHE A 104 9.38 3.93 -18.27
CA PHE A 104 9.03 2.98 -17.21
C PHE A 104 7.58 3.18 -16.73
N TRP A 105 7.17 4.43 -16.48
CA TRP A 105 5.80 4.72 -16.04
C TRP A 105 4.76 4.41 -17.13
N THR A 106 5.09 4.69 -18.40
CA THR A 106 4.20 4.33 -19.52
C THR A 106 4.02 2.82 -19.61
N ARG A 107 5.08 2.02 -19.48
CA ARG A 107 4.99 0.55 -19.47
C ARG A 107 4.21 0.02 -18.28
N LEU A 108 4.38 0.64 -17.10
CA LEU A 108 3.61 0.30 -15.91
C LEU A 108 2.10 0.54 -16.12
N ALA A 109 1.75 1.67 -16.74
CA ALA A 109 0.36 2.01 -17.08
C ALA A 109 -0.24 1.01 -18.10
N GLU A 110 0.50 0.68 -19.17
CA GLU A 110 0.10 -0.31 -20.18
C GLU A 110 -0.10 -1.70 -19.59
N ALA A 111 0.72 -2.08 -18.60
CA ALA A 111 0.57 -3.32 -17.85
C ALA A 111 -0.64 -3.31 -16.89
N GLY A 112 -1.26 -2.14 -16.68
CA GLY A 112 -2.38 -1.95 -15.76
C GLY A 112 -2.00 -2.15 -14.29
N LEU A 113 -0.70 -2.05 -13.91
CA LEU A 113 -0.29 -2.14 -12.53
C LEU A 113 -0.46 -0.80 -11.82
N PRO A 114 -1.25 -0.72 -10.73
CA PRO A 114 -1.26 0.47 -9.90
C PRO A 114 0.08 0.64 -9.15
N PHE A 115 0.39 1.87 -8.85
CA PHE A 115 1.61 2.26 -8.12
C PHE A 115 1.26 2.72 -6.71
N LEU A 116 1.63 1.96 -5.69
CA LEU A 116 1.54 2.33 -4.28
C LEU A 116 2.84 3.04 -3.87
N ALA A 117 2.79 4.34 -3.73
CA ALA A 117 3.92 5.18 -3.33
C ALA A 117 3.81 5.58 -1.86
N HIS A 118 4.87 5.39 -1.08
CA HIS A 118 4.95 6.01 0.25
C HIS A 118 4.98 7.54 0.11
N THR A 119 4.16 8.24 0.89
CA THR A 119 4.09 9.70 0.95
C THR A 119 3.98 10.20 2.39
N GLY A 120 4.44 11.42 2.66
CA GLY A 120 4.40 11.99 3.99
C GLY A 120 5.56 11.57 4.89
N GLY A 121 5.32 11.56 6.18
CA GLY A 121 6.33 11.25 7.18
C GLY A 121 6.78 9.79 7.15
N GLU A 122 8.09 9.55 7.37
CA GLU A 122 8.67 8.22 7.54
C GLU A 122 9.45 8.17 8.85
N PHE A 123 9.21 7.14 9.66
CA PHE A 123 9.80 6.99 10.98
C PHE A 123 10.59 5.70 11.16
N PHE A 124 10.22 4.62 10.46
CA PHE A 124 10.79 3.28 10.69
C PHE A 124 12.09 3.04 9.94
N VAL A 125 12.26 3.72 8.79
CA VAL A 125 13.43 3.57 7.93
C VAL A 125 14.02 4.94 7.57
N ARG A 126 15.33 4.97 7.30
CA ARG A 126 16.04 6.20 6.99
C ARG A 126 15.59 6.78 5.66
N SER A 127 15.16 8.05 5.67
CA SER A 127 14.88 8.81 4.45
C SER A 127 16.17 9.34 3.84
N CYS A 128 16.40 9.04 2.56
CA CYS A 128 17.53 9.59 1.78
C CYS A 128 17.22 10.99 1.22
N ARG A 129 15.94 11.26 0.90
CA ARG A 129 15.47 12.46 0.22
C ARG A 129 14.15 12.96 0.83
N ASN A 130 14.26 13.89 1.79
CA ASN A 130 13.07 14.45 2.46
C ASN A 130 12.17 15.28 1.53
N ASP A 131 12.72 15.83 0.45
CA ASP A 131 11.98 16.55 -0.59
C ASP A 131 11.02 15.65 -1.40
N LEU A 132 11.22 14.33 -1.36
CA LEU A 132 10.37 13.34 -2.02
C LEU A 132 9.25 12.77 -1.10
N LYS A 133 9.02 13.35 0.07
CA LYS A 133 7.89 13.02 0.95
C LYS A 133 6.57 13.61 0.44
N SER A 134 6.64 14.72 -0.32
CA SER A 134 5.47 15.32 -0.95
C SER A 134 4.88 14.43 -2.03
N PRO A 135 3.55 14.24 -2.07
CA PRO A 135 2.89 13.53 -3.16
C PRO A 135 3.08 14.20 -4.54
N ARG A 136 3.53 15.45 -4.60
CA ARG A 136 3.88 16.11 -5.87
C ARG A 136 5.00 15.41 -6.64
N CYS A 137 5.83 14.61 -5.98
CA CYS A 137 6.84 13.79 -6.66
C CYS A 137 6.22 12.68 -7.56
N LEU A 138 4.88 12.52 -7.55
CA LEU A 138 4.15 11.51 -8.29
C LEU A 138 3.42 12.05 -9.55
N GLU A 139 3.66 13.30 -9.95
CA GLU A 139 2.94 13.91 -11.09
C GLU A 139 3.22 13.17 -12.41
N LEU A 140 4.47 12.85 -12.72
CA LEU A 140 4.82 12.18 -13.98
C LEU A 140 4.20 10.77 -14.13
N PRO A 141 4.22 9.87 -13.11
CA PRO A 141 3.44 8.62 -13.17
C PRO A 141 1.96 8.84 -13.47
N LEU A 142 1.33 9.83 -12.81
CA LEU A 142 -0.08 10.17 -13.03
C LEU A 142 -0.34 10.66 -14.46
N GLU A 143 0.53 11.52 -15.00
CA GLU A 143 0.46 12.01 -16.37
C GLU A 143 0.69 10.89 -17.41
N CYS A 144 1.46 9.86 -17.06
CA CYS A 144 1.62 8.66 -17.88
C CYS A 144 0.43 7.71 -17.82
N GLY A 145 -0.62 8.02 -17.03
CA GLY A 145 -1.84 7.22 -16.93
C GLY A 145 -1.79 6.09 -15.88
N VAL A 146 -0.75 6.05 -15.02
CA VAL A 146 -0.69 5.08 -13.92
C VAL A 146 -1.75 5.43 -12.88
N ASN A 147 -2.51 4.45 -12.38
CA ASN A 147 -3.28 4.60 -11.15
C ASN A 147 -2.31 4.66 -9.97
N VAL A 148 -2.20 5.81 -9.30
CA VAL A 148 -1.26 6.01 -8.20
C VAL A 148 -2.01 6.07 -6.88
N ILE A 149 -1.51 5.33 -5.89
CA ILE A 149 -2.03 5.28 -4.52
C ILE A 149 -0.98 5.93 -3.62
N ALA A 150 -1.32 7.09 -3.05
CA ALA A 150 -0.50 7.75 -2.04
C ALA A 150 -0.72 7.07 -0.68
N ALA A 151 0.22 6.22 -0.27
CA ALA A 151 0.17 5.65 1.06
C ALA A 151 0.18 6.76 2.12
N HIS A 152 -0.67 6.62 3.14
CA HIS A 152 -0.81 7.57 4.26
C HIS A 152 -1.30 8.97 3.86
N CYS A 153 -1.75 9.17 2.60
CA CYS A 153 -2.30 10.45 2.11
C CYS A 153 -1.38 11.67 2.37
N GLY A 154 -0.07 11.52 2.32
CA GLY A 154 0.89 12.60 2.56
C GLY A 154 0.96 13.11 4.00
N THR A 155 0.38 12.40 4.96
CA THR A 155 0.33 12.85 6.37
C THR A 155 1.69 12.74 7.07
N ARG A 156 1.88 13.53 8.12
CA ARG A 156 3.09 13.45 8.95
C ARG A 156 3.12 12.18 9.81
N ALA A 157 4.26 11.56 10.02
CA ALA A 157 4.41 10.48 10.99
C ALA A 157 4.57 11.04 12.42
N LEU A 158 5.43 12.03 12.61
CA LEU A 158 5.74 12.65 13.89
C LEU A 158 5.29 14.12 13.93
N PRO A 159 5.06 14.71 15.12
CA PRO A 159 4.57 16.10 15.23
C PRO A 159 5.46 17.16 14.55
N TRP A 160 6.75 16.88 14.42
CA TRP A 160 7.75 17.77 13.80
C TRP A 160 8.04 17.46 12.33
N ASP A 161 7.43 16.41 11.75
CA ASP A 161 7.53 16.14 10.33
C ASP A 161 6.73 17.14 9.49
N GLY A 162 7.16 17.35 8.26
CA GLY A 162 6.37 18.06 7.27
C GLY A 162 5.03 17.35 7.03
N ASP A 163 3.96 18.12 6.88
CA ASP A 163 2.62 17.61 6.59
C ASP A 163 2.27 17.98 5.14
N HIS A 164 2.11 16.99 4.30
CA HIS A 164 1.81 17.13 2.87
C HIS A 164 0.34 16.75 2.56
N PHE A 165 -0.52 16.70 3.57
CA PHE A 165 -1.92 16.28 3.40
C PHE A 165 -2.71 17.22 2.48
N GLU A 166 -2.50 18.54 2.59
CA GLU A 166 -3.19 19.49 1.69
C GLU A 166 -2.73 19.31 0.24
N GLU A 167 -1.44 19.04 0.01
CA GLU A 167 -0.92 18.72 -1.34
C GLU A 167 -1.55 17.43 -1.89
N PHE A 168 -1.76 16.41 -1.06
CA PHE A 168 -2.52 15.21 -1.44
C PHE A 168 -3.93 15.55 -1.89
N LEU A 169 -4.66 16.39 -1.14
CA LEU A 169 -6.03 16.79 -1.50
C LEU A 169 -6.08 17.59 -2.81
N GLU A 170 -5.12 18.51 -3.04
CA GLU A 170 -5.00 19.25 -4.29
C GLU A 170 -4.76 18.32 -5.49
N MET A 171 -3.81 17.38 -5.35
CA MET A 171 -3.50 16.41 -6.40
C MET A 171 -4.68 15.47 -6.66
N ARG A 172 -5.40 15.02 -5.62
CA ARG A 172 -6.61 14.20 -5.76
C ARG A 172 -7.71 14.92 -6.56
N LYS A 173 -7.81 16.24 -6.45
CA LYS A 173 -8.74 17.06 -7.27
C LYS A 173 -8.27 17.17 -8.72
N ARG A 174 -6.97 17.29 -8.94
CA ARG A 174 -6.37 17.47 -10.28
C ARG A 174 -6.33 16.18 -11.09
N PHE A 175 -6.05 15.03 -10.45
CA PHE A 175 -5.84 13.74 -11.11
C PHE A 175 -6.92 12.73 -10.73
N PRO A 176 -7.76 12.27 -11.70
CA PRO A 176 -8.81 11.29 -11.44
C PRO A 176 -8.27 9.89 -11.12
N ASN A 177 -7.03 9.57 -11.52
CA ASN A 177 -6.29 8.34 -11.28
C ASN A 177 -5.41 8.40 -10.01
N PHE A 178 -5.65 9.38 -9.11
CA PHE A 178 -4.94 9.51 -7.85
C PHE A 178 -5.82 9.10 -6.68
N TYR A 179 -5.33 8.17 -5.88
CA TYR A 179 -5.98 7.55 -4.72
C TYR A 179 -5.16 7.79 -3.46
N GLY A 180 -5.77 7.60 -2.30
CA GLY A 180 -5.07 7.53 -1.03
C GLY A 180 -5.36 6.22 -0.31
N ASP A 181 -4.59 5.87 0.69
CA ASP A 181 -4.92 4.77 1.58
C ASP A 181 -5.07 5.21 3.04
N LEU A 182 -5.74 4.36 3.84
CA LEU A 182 -5.99 4.55 5.26
C LEU A 182 -4.95 3.85 6.14
N ALA A 183 -3.84 3.38 5.53
CA ALA A 183 -2.76 2.71 6.24
C ALA A 183 -2.12 3.64 7.28
N ALA A 184 -1.78 3.11 8.45
CA ALA A 184 -1.16 3.82 9.60
C ALA A 184 -1.93 5.04 10.15
N LEU A 185 -3.06 5.47 9.59
CA LEU A 185 -3.76 6.73 9.95
C LEU A 185 -4.54 6.68 11.30
N SER A 186 -4.23 5.77 12.20
CA SER A 186 -4.95 5.61 13.47
C SER A 186 -4.29 6.33 14.67
N HIS A 187 -3.11 6.92 14.49
CA HIS A 187 -2.36 7.60 15.54
C HIS A 187 -2.82 9.05 15.76
N ILE A 188 -2.48 9.61 16.91
CA ILE A 188 -2.93 10.94 17.32
C ILE A 188 -2.48 12.06 16.36
N THR A 189 -1.35 11.89 15.69
CA THR A 189 -0.82 12.84 14.69
C THR A 189 -1.68 12.94 13.44
N HIS A 190 -2.51 11.93 13.16
CA HIS A 190 -3.32 11.84 11.94
C HIS A 190 -4.79 12.23 12.16
N LEU A 191 -5.23 12.51 13.40
CA LEU A 191 -6.66 12.70 13.70
C LEU A 191 -7.31 13.80 12.85
N LYS A 192 -6.62 14.93 12.63
CA LYS A 192 -7.16 16.03 11.82
C LYS A 192 -7.35 15.62 10.34
N SER A 193 -6.39 14.93 9.78
CA SER A 193 -6.46 14.43 8.39
C SER A 193 -7.51 13.33 8.26
N LEU A 194 -7.58 12.42 9.25
CA LEU A 194 -8.54 11.33 9.28
C LEU A 194 -10.00 11.85 9.36
N GLU A 195 -10.24 12.94 10.12
CA GLU A 195 -11.54 13.61 10.18
C GLU A 195 -11.99 14.06 8.79
N ARG A 196 -11.12 14.76 8.06
CA ARG A 196 -11.41 15.20 6.68
C ARG A 196 -11.60 14.04 5.69
N LEU A 197 -10.83 12.97 5.83
CA LEU A 197 -10.97 11.79 4.97
C LEU A 197 -12.28 11.03 5.22
N ARG A 198 -12.85 11.11 6.44
CA ARG A 198 -14.16 10.55 6.74
C ARG A 198 -15.30 11.34 6.06
N ASP A 199 -15.14 12.66 5.94
CA ASP A 199 -16.11 13.52 5.28
C ASP A 199 -16.04 13.41 3.74
N GLU A 200 -14.84 13.07 3.20
CA GLU A 200 -14.58 12.96 1.77
C GLU A 200 -13.92 11.57 1.44
N PRO A 201 -14.65 10.44 1.57
CA PRO A 201 -14.07 9.09 1.46
C PRO A 201 -13.86 8.61 0.02
N GLU A 202 -13.99 9.48 -0.99
CA GLU A 202 -13.81 9.13 -2.40
C GLU A 202 -12.35 8.78 -2.69
N ARG A 203 -12.17 7.69 -3.47
CA ARG A 203 -10.84 7.22 -3.88
C ARG A 203 -9.88 6.97 -2.71
N LEU A 204 -10.44 6.49 -1.58
CA LEU A 204 -9.67 5.98 -0.46
C LEU A 204 -9.72 4.46 -0.44
N LEU A 205 -8.58 3.85 -0.11
CA LEU A 205 -8.41 2.42 -0.05
C LEU A 205 -8.05 1.97 1.37
N HIS A 206 -8.48 0.77 1.74
CA HIS A 206 -8.06 0.17 2.99
C HIS A 206 -6.62 -0.33 2.89
N GLY A 207 -5.80 0.01 3.89
CA GLY A 207 -4.47 -0.51 4.10
C GLY A 207 -4.21 -0.75 5.59
N THR A 208 -3.46 -1.80 5.92
CA THR A 208 -3.11 -2.10 7.31
C THR A 208 -1.78 -1.50 7.71
N ASP A 209 -0.83 -1.47 6.79
CA ASP A 209 0.58 -1.15 7.05
C ASP A 209 1.21 -2.05 8.12
N TYR A 210 0.77 -3.32 8.17
CA TYR A 210 1.32 -4.28 9.13
C TYR A 210 2.83 -4.46 8.90
N PRO A 211 3.67 -4.39 9.97
CA PRO A 211 3.36 -4.54 11.40
C PRO A 211 3.12 -3.23 12.19
N VAL A 212 2.85 -2.10 11.54
CA VAL A 212 2.52 -0.86 12.26
C VAL A 212 1.30 -1.06 13.15
N VAL A 213 1.41 -0.62 14.42
CA VAL A 213 0.37 -0.85 15.43
C VAL A 213 -0.87 0.00 15.13
N THR A 214 -2.05 -0.63 15.11
CA THR A 214 -3.33 0.06 15.04
C THR A 214 -3.69 0.68 16.39
N ALA A 215 -3.66 2.01 16.50
CA ALA A 215 -4.01 2.76 17.69
C ALA A 215 -5.53 3.03 17.73
N VAL A 216 -6.24 2.42 18.69
CA VAL A 216 -7.70 2.59 18.84
C VAL A 216 -8.05 3.78 19.75
N PHE A 217 -7.23 4.03 20.79
CA PHE A 217 -7.46 5.04 21.80
C PHE A 217 -7.69 6.46 21.24
N PRO A 218 -6.94 6.95 20.24
CA PRO A 218 -7.15 8.29 19.69
C PRO A 218 -8.56 8.51 19.12
N SER A 219 -9.16 7.51 18.50
CA SER A 219 -10.53 7.57 17.95
C SER A 219 -11.60 7.68 19.05
N TRP A 220 -11.40 6.99 20.17
CA TRP A 220 -12.24 7.14 21.35
C TRP A 220 -12.08 8.53 21.99
N LEU A 221 -10.87 9.03 22.12
CA LEU A 221 -10.61 10.36 22.66
C LEU A 221 -11.28 11.47 21.86
N LYS A 222 -11.41 11.29 20.55
CA LYS A 222 -12.14 12.18 19.64
C LYS A 222 -13.67 12.01 19.69
N GLY A 223 -14.17 11.00 20.41
CA GLY A 223 -15.59 10.70 20.47
C GLY A 223 -16.16 10.08 19.19
N TRP A 224 -15.31 9.55 18.30
CA TRP A 224 -15.77 8.89 17.06
C TRP A 224 -16.28 7.47 17.30
N ILE A 225 -15.82 6.84 18.38
CA ILE A 225 -16.28 5.55 18.88
C ILE A 225 -16.55 5.66 20.38
N ASP A 226 -17.48 4.88 20.91
CA ASP A 226 -17.75 4.82 22.33
C ASP A 226 -16.74 3.95 23.11
N ARG A 227 -16.86 3.92 24.44
CA ARG A 227 -15.95 3.16 25.30
C ARG A 227 -16.08 1.66 25.09
N GLU A 228 -17.27 1.16 24.84
CA GLU A 228 -17.51 -0.27 24.63
C GLU A 228 -16.84 -0.74 23.34
N THR A 229 -17.07 -0.04 22.23
CA THR A 229 -16.41 -0.28 20.94
C THR A 229 -14.88 -0.21 21.06
N MET A 230 -14.35 0.78 21.80
CA MET A 230 -12.91 0.89 22.03
C MET A 230 -12.36 -0.36 22.75
N LEU A 231 -13.04 -0.87 23.77
CA LEU A 231 -12.61 -2.07 24.51
C LEU A 231 -12.69 -3.33 23.63
N GLN A 232 -13.76 -3.48 22.85
CA GLN A 232 -13.94 -4.60 21.90
C GLN A 232 -12.80 -4.60 20.85
N LEU A 233 -12.51 -3.46 20.22
CA LEU A 233 -11.44 -3.33 19.24
C LEU A 233 -10.06 -3.63 19.83
N ARG A 234 -9.80 -3.19 21.06
CA ARG A 234 -8.53 -3.49 21.75
C ARG A 234 -8.36 -4.99 22.03
N ALA A 235 -9.43 -5.69 22.30
CA ALA A 235 -9.42 -7.11 22.59
C ALA A 235 -9.15 -7.99 21.34
N ILE A 236 -9.28 -7.47 20.12
CA ILE A 236 -8.99 -8.22 18.89
C ILE A 236 -7.48 -8.52 18.84
N PRO A 237 -7.05 -9.80 18.86
CA PRO A 237 -5.63 -10.15 18.85
C PRO A 237 -5.01 -10.00 17.45
N ASN A 238 -5.77 -10.30 16.39
CA ASN A 238 -5.33 -10.21 15.01
C ASN A 238 -5.19 -8.74 14.57
N PRO A 239 -3.97 -8.23 14.26
CA PRO A 239 -3.75 -6.82 13.93
C PRO A 239 -4.41 -6.41 12.61
N LEU A 240 -4.54 -7.32 11.64
CA LEU A 240 -5.20 -7.05 10.37
C LEU A 240 -6.70 -6.85 10.60
N GLU A 241 -7.34 -7.77 11.33
CA GLU A 241 -8.75 -7.69 11.67
C GLU A 241 -9.05 -6.46 12.53
N LYS A 242 -8.19 -6.14 13.50
CA LYS A 242 -8.33 -4.93 14.31
C LYS A 242 -8.38 -3.67 13.44
N LYS A 243 -7.53 -3.56 12.42
CA LYS A 243 -7.53 -2.43 11.50
C LYS A 243 -8.80 -2.38 10.66
N VAL A 244 -9.28 -3.53 10.16
CA VAL A 244 -10.55 -3.64 9.44
C VAL A 244 -11.71 -3.12 10.31
N GLN A 245 -11.84 -3.67 11.52
CA GLN A 245 -12.93 -3.33 12.42
C GLN A 245 -12.87 -1.86 12.88
N LEU A 246 -11.68 -1.31 13.11
CA LEU A 246 -11.53 0.12 13.39
C LEU A 246 -11.97 0.98 12.20
N THR A 247 -11.58 0.63 10.97
CA THR A 247 -11.98 1.37 9.76
C THR A 247 -13.50 1.39 9.60
N ARG A 248 -14.19 0.26 9.86
CA ARG A 248 -15.65 0.19 9.86
C ARG A 248 -16.27 1.02 10.98
N ALA A 249 -15.75 0.89 12.21
CA ALA A 249 -16.26 1.65 13.37
C ALA A 249 -16.11 3.18 13.19
N LEU A 250 -15.13 3.62 12.39
CA LEU A 250 -14.96 5.03 12.01
C LEU A 250 -15.95 5.50 10.95
N GLY A 251 -16.82 4.63 10.42
CA GLY A 251 -17.87 4.98 9.46
C GLY A 251 -17.40 5.10 8.01
N PHE A 252 -16.22 4.57 7.66
CA PHE A 252 -15.81 4.51 6.26
C PHE A 252 -16.72 3.53 5.48
N PRO A 253 -17.11 3.86 4.23
CA PRO A 253 -17.95 3.00 3.41
C PRO A 253 -17.22 1.71 3.02
N GLU A 254 -17.97 0.61 2.84
CA GLU A 254 -17.40 -0.71 2.46
C GLU A 254 -16.56 -0.67 1.17
N ARG A 255 -16.84 0.28 0.27
CA ARG A 255 -16.03 0.42 -0.96
C ARG A 255 -14.54 0.67 -0.70
N VAL A 256 -14.12 1.22 0.46
CA VAL A 256 -12.69 1.38 0.77
C VAL A 256 -11.96 0.03 0.83
N PHE A 257 -12.68 -1.07 1.11
CA PHE A 257 -12.13 -2.43 1.11
C PHE A 257 -12.15 -3.09 -0.26
N THR A 258 -12.99 -2.62 -1.19
CA THR A 258 -13.23 -3.28 -2.49
C THR A 258 -12.67 -2.49 -3.67
N ASP A 259 -12.55 -1.17 -3.60
CA ASP A 259 -12.13 -0.33 -4.73
C ASP A 259 -10.71 -0.65 -5.23
N LEU A 260 -9.82 -1.18 -4.39
CA LEU A 260 -8.51 -1.66 -4.84
C LEU A 260 -8.65 -2.75 -5.91
N TRP A 261 -9.66 -3.64 -5.78
CA TRP A 261 -9.88 -4.72 -6.75
C TRP A 261 -10.04 -4.20 -8.17
N GLU A 262 -10.76 -3.09 -8.35
CA GLU A 262 -10.99 -2.48 -9.66
C GLU A 262 -9.72 -1.90 -10.29
N LEU A 263 -8.72 -1.58 -9.48
CA LEU A 263 -7.44 -1.05 -9.93
C LEU A 263 -6.44 -2.15 -10.34
N LEU A 264 -6.64 -3.39 -9.88
CA LEU A 264 -5.71 -4.49 -10.15
C LEU A 264 -5.78 -4.93 -11.62
N PRO A 265 -4.66 -5.46 -12.19
CA PRO A 265 -4.64 -5.99 -13.54
C PRO A 265 -5.71 -7.08 -13.75
N LYS A 266 -6.47 -7.01 -14.84
CA LYS A 266 -7.56 -7.97 -15.12
C LYS A 266 -7.08 -9.42 -15.16
N ALA A 267 -5.88 -9.66 -15.68
CA ALA A 267 -5.26 -10.99 -15.67
C ALA A 267 -4.99 -11.52 -14.25
N ALA A 268 -4.61 -10.64 -13.33
CA ALA A 268 -4.40 -11.00 -11.91
C ALA A 268 -5.75 -11.30 -11.22
N GLN A 269 -6.78 -10.48 -11.47
CA GLN A 269 -8.14 -10.71 -10.97
C GLN A 269 -8.66 -12.08 -11.42
N GLN A 270 -8.52 -12.42 -12.70
CA GLN A 270 -8.97 -13.71 -13.25
C GLN A 270 -8.22 -14.89 -12.61
N ARG A 271 -6.90 -14.79 -12.45
CA ARG A 271 -6.10 -15.84 -11.78
C ARG A 271 -6.55 -16.06 -10.34
N TRP A 272 -6.79 -14.98 -9.60
CA TRP A 272 -7.26 -15.06 -8.21
C TRP A 272 -8.63 -15.72 -8.12
N LEU A 273 -9.60 -15.35 -8.98
CA LEU A 273 -10.94 -15.94 -9.02
C LEU A 273 -10.88 -17.45 -9.30
N GLN A 274 -10.04 -17.88 -10.24
CA GLN A 274 -9.84 -19.29 -10.57
C GLN A 274 -9.23 -20.07 -9.39
N ALA A 275 -8.22 -19.50 -8.72
CA ALA A 275 -7.59 -20.12 -7.57
C ALA A 275 -8.57 -20.27 -6.39
N SER A 276 -9.37 -19.24 -6.11
CA SER A 276 -10.37 -19.23 -5.05
C SER A 276 -11.51 -20.24 -5.33
N ALA A 277 -12.01 -20.31 -6.56
CA ALA A 277 -13.02 -21.28 -6.97
C ALA A 277 -12.53 -22.74 -6.83
N ALA A 278 -11.28 -23.01 -7.17
CA ALA A 278 -10.68 -24.33 -7.02
C ALA A 278 -10.58 -24.80 -5.55
N ILE A 279 -10.39 -23.85 -4.61
CA ILE A 279 -10.38 -24.15 -3.17
C ILE A 279 -11.78 -24.49 -2.67
N VAL A 280 -12.79 -23.69 -3.05
CA VAL A 280 -14.20 -23.94 -2.66
C VAL A 280 -14.69 -25.27 -3.23
N GLY A 281 -14.36 -25.59 -4.48
CA GLY A 281 -14.71 -26.87 -5.11
C GLY A 281 -14.10 -28.09 -4.42
N ARG A 282 -12.90 -27.99 -3.84
CA ARG A 282 -12.26 -29.07 -3.07
C ARG A 282 -12.89 -29.27 -1.70
N LEU A 283 -13.30 -28.18 -1.03
CA LEU A 283 -13.94 -28.24 0.27
C LEU A 283 -15.37 -28.83 0.19
N GLY A 284 -16.06 -28.62 -0.93
CA GLY A 284 -17.39 -29.22 -1.17
C GLY A 284 -17.35 -30.70 -1.60
N GLN A 285 -16.19 -31.30 -1.84
CA GLN A 285 -15.99 -32.70 -2.21
C GLN A 285 -15.34 -33.56 -1.11
N ALA A 286 -15.07 -32.97 0.06
CA ALA A 286 -14.63 -33.76 1.22
C ALA A 286 -15.82 -34.54 1.80
N PRO A 287 -15.71 -35.88 2.01
CA PRO A 287 -16.78 -36.75 2.47
C PRO A 287 -17.21 -36.47 3.91
#